data_29312ea09d2d02d78862bef2b9bab8d3
#
_entry.id   29312ea09d2d02d78862bef2b9bab8d3
#
_cell.length_a   1.000
_cell.length_b   1.000
_cell.length_c   1.000
_cell.angle_alpha   90.00
_cell.angle_beta   90.00
_cell.angle_gamma   90.00
#
_symmetry.space_group_name_H-M   'P 1'
#
loop_
_entity.id
_entity.type
_entity.pdbx_description
1 polymer ?
#
loop_
_entity_poly.entity_id
_entity_poly.type
_entity_poly.pdbx_seq_one_letter_code
_entity_poly.pdbx_strand_id
1 'polypeptide(L)'
;MATLPLTFAGPPAKWVLIDASLVGEGNDLLLYLVARSPSGQEDRRPIPVTLKGRLREVVRLPFVPASLALQTQYGEAAPRLKAARVQGLNAAHGLALQGLRVWRYFRRLDAAQRKRLGLRAHSAFLDTQAAYQRVSLLRAYCPAPTYAEWRQHCHSVNGHSLRLLQKQHIPADFQMTVVVDAQGGGESASQALPLVEKTRASVRDQLGMPGVGFLVRDGTNEGDHVREALNGLAAHTWVGFAAAGVVFEPWAAAWLAFDSALDQASLLYSDHDITREDGTRDKPFFKPDWSLDLAVVTGYMGQAFWMRAGVWQNLPPEIQAASAYTLFMHAAHAVGKEKVGHVPAILWSAPAAMGDGYARPLRHELENALGLQGRGAAVQ
;
A
#
# COMPACT_ATOMS: atom_id res chain seq x y z
N MET A 1 1.69 22.18 -0.40
CA MET A 1 1.35 22.18 -1.84
C MET A 1 1.75 23.51 -2.44
N ALA A 2 2.62 23.51 -3.43
CA ALA A 2 2.97 24.74 -4.13
C ALA A 2 1.94 25.02 -5.23
N THR A 3 1.55 26.28 -5.33
CA THR A 3 0.59 26.77 -6.34
C THR A 3 1.28 27.73 -7.28
N LEU A 4 1.24 27.45 -8.58
CA LEU A 4 1.82 28.25 -9.65
C LEU A 4 0.68 28.91 -10.43
N PRO A 5 0.42 30.19 -10.27
CA PRO A 5 -0.65 30.86 -11.00
C PRO A 5 -0.35 30.92 -12.49
N LEU A 6 -1.39 30.76 -13.30
CA LEU A 6 -1.34 30.86 -14.76
C LEU A 6 -2.11 32.10 -15.22
N THR A 7 -1.50 32.87 -16.10
CA THR A 7 -2.09 34.11 -16.65
C THR A 7 -2.60 33.88 -18.06
N PHE A 8 -3.81 34.34 -18.33
CA PHE A 8 -4.37 34.32 -19.66
C PHE A 8 -3.72 35.35 -20.59
N ALA A 9 -3.36 34.92 -21.80
CA ALA A 9 -2.88 35.79 -22.88
C ALA A 9 -4.02 36.45 -23.69
N GLY A 10 -5.25 36.38 -23.19
CA GLY A 10 -6.45 36.89 -23.81
C GLY A 10 -7.69 36.61 -22.97
N PRO A 11 -8.90 36.74 -23.47
CA PRO A 11 -10.11 36.52 -22.70
C PRO A 11 -10.21 35.06 -22.24
N PRO A 12 -10.65 34.84 -20.98
CA PRO A 12 -10.87 33.47 -20.46
C PRO A 12 -12.00 32.78 -21.26
N ALA A 13 -11.84 31.48 -21.45
CA ALA A 13 -12.83 30.65 -22.14
C ALA A 13 -12.96 29.27 -21.51
N LYS A 14 -14.04 28.54 -21.79
CA LYS A 14 -14.21 27.14 -21.34
C LYS A 14 -13.19 26.19 -21.97
N TRP A 15 -12.72 26.47 -23.16
CA TRP A 15 -11.64 25.75 -23.80
C TRP A 15 -10.37 26.56 -23.69
N VAL A 16 -9.31 25.91 -23.17
CA VAL A 16 -8.02 26.56 -22.95
C VAL A 16 -6.89 25.71 -23.53
N LEU A 17 -5.97 26.37 -24.19
CA LEU A 17 -4.67 25.82 -24.55
C LEU A 17 -3.67 26.31 -23.49
N ILE A 18 -3.05 25.38 -22.79
CA ILE A 18 -1.99 25.65 -21.83
C ILE A 18 -0.68 25.21 -22.46
N ASP A 19 0.26 26.12 -22.60
CA ASP A 19 1.63 25.82 -23.02
C ASP A 19 2.58 26.38 -21.98
N ALA A 20 3.24 25.48 -21.24
CA ALA A 20 4.09 25.86 -20.14
C ALA A 20 5.39 25.03 -20.13
N SER A 21 6.44 25.63 -19.61
CA SER A 21 7.72 24.99 -19.37
C SER A 21 8.05 25.13 -17.89
N LEU A 22 8.36 24.01 -17.27
CA LEU A 22 8.70 23.90 -15.86
C LEU A 22 10.19 23.58 -15.72
N VAL A 23 10.82 24.15 -14.71
CA VAL A 23 12.19 23.82 -14.30
C VAL A 23 12.13 23.44 -12.84
N GLY A 24 12.65 22.27 -12.47
CA GLY A 24 12.74 21.80 -11.10
C GLY A 24 13.66 20.62 -11.00
N GLU A 25 14.37 20.55 -9.90
CA GLU A 25 15.09 19.36 -9.47
C GLU A 25 14.10 18.52 -8.67
N GLY A 26 13.59 17.48 -9.25
CA GLY A 26 12.69 16.55 -8.57
C GLY A 26 11.87 15.74 -9.56
N ASN A 27 11.73 14.47 -9.26
CA ASN A 27 10.99 13.52 -10.09
C ASN A 27 9.46 13.61 -9.92
N ASP A 28 8.97 14.53 -9.08
CA ASP A 28 7.56 14.69 -8.73
C ASP A 28 6.86 15.70 -9.65
N LEU A 29 6.55 15.27 -10.86
CA LEU A 29 5.80 16.08 -11.81
C LEU A 29 4.33 15.68 -11.94
N LEU A 30 3.71 15.19 -10.88
CA LEU A 30 2.26 15.07 -10.84
C LEU A 30 1.66 16.45 -10.54
N LEU A 31 1.21 17.11 -11.59
CA LEU A 31 0.59 18.42 -11.50
C LEU A 31 -0.93 18.29 -11.65
N TYR A 32 -1.62 19.12 -10.91
CA TYR A 32 -3.05 19.35 -11.05
C TYR A 32 -3.28 20.72 -11.65
N LEU A 33 -4.13 20.77 -12.68
CA LEU A 33 -4.73 22.02 -13.12
C LEU A 33 -5.89 22.32 -12.18
N VAL A 34 -5.85 23.47 -11.55
CA VAL A 34 -6.93 23.98 -10.69
C VAL A 34 -7.54 25.19 -11.37
N ALA A 35 -8.83 25.08 -11.70
CA ALA A 35 -9.63 26.17 -12.27
C ALA A 35 -10.67 26.60 -11.26
N ARG A 36 -10.81 27.92 -11.04
CA ARG A 36 -11.87 28.47 -10.18
C ARG A 36 -12.77 29.37 -11.00
N SER A 37 -14.07 29.20 -10.82
CA SER A 37 -15.09 30.07 -11.42
C SER A 37 -15.23 31.39 -10.66
N PRO A 38 -15.88 32.42 -11.21
CA PRO A 38 -16.23 33.65 -10.49
C PRO A 38 -17.16 33.37 -9.28
N SER A 39 -17.94 32.28 -9.31
CA SER A 39 -18.84 31.86 -8.23
C SER A 39 -18.16 31.00 -7.16
N GLY A 40 -16.83 30.77 -7.25
CA GLY A 40 -16.08 29.97 -6.30
C GLY A 40 -16.08 28.45 -6.55
N GLN A 41 -16.73 27.95 -7.60
CA GLN A 41 -16.61 26.54 -7.98
C GLN A 41 -15.17 26.21 -8.35
N GLU A 42 -14.66 25.06 -7.89
CA GLU A 42 -13.34 24.56 -8.22
C GLU A 42 -13.43 23.29 -9.09
N ASP A 43 -12.64 23.24 -10.15
CA ASP A 43 -12.38 22.06 -10.95
C ASP A 43 -10.91 21.72 -10.84
N ARG A 44 -10.61 20.52 -10.36
CA ARG A 44 -9.25 20.03 -10.15
C ARG A 44 -9.04 18.74 -10.93
N ARG A 45 -8.06 18.73 -11.81
CA ARG A 45 -7.75 17.55 -12.61
C ARG A 45 -6.26 17.37 -12.85
N PRO A 46 -5.77 16.13 -12.94
CA PRO A 46 -4.38 15.87 -13.28
C PRO A 46 -4.07 16.39 -14.69
N ILE A 47 -2.89 16.96 -14.87
CA ILE A 47 -2.43 17.45 -16.16
C ILE A 47 -1.07 16.84 -16.50
N PRO A 48 -0.90 16.23 -17.70
CA PRO A 48 0.31 15.53 -18.06
C PRO A 48 1.45 16.50 -18.38
N VAL A 49 2.60 16.24 -17.76
CA VAL A 49 3.86 16.95 -18.04
C VAL A 49 4.84 15.96 -18.65
N THR A 50 5.63 16.39 -19.62
CA THR A 50 6.67 15.55 -20.22
C THR A 50 7.93 15.52 -19.36
N LEU A 51 8.78 14.50 -19.52
CA LEU A 51 10.12 14.38 -18.92
C LEU A 51 10.97 15.65 -18.96
N LYS A 52 10.80 16.45 -20.01
CA LYS A 52 11.53 17.70 -20.21
C LYS A 52 10.84 18.92 -19.56
N GLY A 53 9.89 18.68 -18.65
CA GLY A 53 9.14 19.75 -17.99
C GLY A 53 8.20 20.53 -18.91
N ARG A 54 7.87 20.00 -20.12
CA ARG A 54 6.94 20.66 -21.05
C ARG A 54 5.53 20.16 -20.84
N LEU A 55 4.62 21.12 -20.70
CA LEU A 55 3.20 20.92 -20.62
C LEU A 55 2.57 21.65 -21.80
N ARG A 56 1.87 20.92 -22.69
CA ARG A 56 1.09 21.54 -23.77
C ARG A 56 -0.21 20.76 -23.93
N GLU A 57 -1.27 21.29 -23.34
CA GLU A 57 -2.55 20.59 -23.27
C GLU A 57 -3.72 21.49 -23.66
N VAL A 58 -4.70 20.88 -24.34
CA VAL A 58 -5.99 21.51 -24.66
C VAL A 58 -7.03 20.94 -23.69
N VAL A 59 -7.56 21.79 -22.83
CA VAL A 59 -8.47 21.38 -21.75
C VAL A 59 -9.83 22.04 -21.95
N ARG A 60 -10.90 21.25 -21.80
CA ARG A 60 -12.27 21.76 -21.67
C ARG A 60 -12.63 21.84 -20.20
N LEU A 61 -12.91 23.04 -19.73
CA LEU A 61 -13.36 23.31 -18.37
C LEU A 61 -14.89 23.28 -18.28
N PRO A 62 -15.48 22.97 -17.13
CA PRO A 62 -16.94 22.97 -16.95
C PRO A 62 -17.52 24.39 -16.98
N PHE A 63 -16.71 25.40 -16.65
CA PHE A 63 -17.08 26.82 -16.61
C PHE A 63 -15.98 27.68 -17.22
N VAL A 64 -16.27 28.96 -17.41
CA VAL A 64 -15.26 29.98 -17.77
C VAL A 64 -14.50 30.30 -16.49
N PRO A 65 -13.18 30.06 -16.40
CA PRO A 65 -12.42 30.25 -15.17
C PRO A 65 -12.14 31.74 -14.90
N ALA A 66 -12.26 32.15 -13.64
CA ALA A 66 -11.75 33.42 -13.16
C ALA A 66 -10.24 33.33 -12.86
N SER A 67 -9.78 32.16 -12.44
CA SER A 67 -8.35 31.91 -12.23
C SER A 67 -7.97 30.48 -12.60
N LEU A 68 -6.72 30.30 -13.02
CA LEU A 68 -6.10 29.04 -13.31
C LEU A 68 -4.76 28.94 -12.56
N ALA A 69 -4.46 27.76 -12.05
CA ALA A 69 -3.17 27.49 -11.43
C ALA A 69 -2.74 26.04 -11.67
N LEU A 70 -1.44 25.79 -11.59
CA LEU A 70 -0.88 24.45 -11.47
C LEU A 70 -0.54 24.21 -10.00
N GLN A 71 -0.93 23.06 -9.46
CA GLN A 71 -0.61 22.65 -8.11
C GLN A 71 0.20 21.36 -8.14
N THR A 72 1.22 21.29 -7.29
CA THR A 72 1.95 20.04 -7.03
C THR A 72 1.20 19.23 -5.98
N GLN A 73 1.22 17.91 -6.10
CA GLN A 73 0.62 17.03 -5.09
C GLN A 73 1.60 16.73 -3.96
N TYR A 74 2.87 16.57 -4.29
CA TYR A 74 3.92 16.13 -3.38
C TYR A 74 5.15 17.04 -3.47
N GLY A 75 5.91 17.10 -2.38
CA GLY A 75 7.23 17.70 -2.34
C GLY A 75 7.31 19.11 -1.76
N GLU A 76 8.42 19.39 -1.10
CA GLU A 76 8.79 20.71 -0.60
C GLU A 76 9.34 21.60 -1.73
N ALA A 77 9.91 20.99 -2.77
CA ALA A 77 10.46 21.71 -3.92
C ALA A 77 9.37 21.96 -4.96
N ALA A 78 8.84 23.16 -5.00
CA ALA A 78 7.94 23.57 -6.07
C ALA A 78 8.73 23.69 -7.38
N PRO A 79 8.28 23.06 -8.49
CA PRO A 79 8.85 23.36 -9.79
C PRO A 79 8.67 24.84 -10.09
N ARG A 80 9.66 25.45 -10.72
CA ARG A 80 9.57 26.85 -11.13
C ARG A 80 8.99 26.93 -12.54
N LEU A 81 8.04 27.82 -12.73
CA LEU A 81 7.49 28.12 -14.04
C LEU A 81 8.52 28.97 -14.82
N LYS A 82 9.15 28.39 -15.86
CA LYS A 82 10.07 29.12 -16.74
C LYS A 82 9.31 30.00 -17.72
N ALA A 83 8.24 29.46 -18.27
CA ALA A 83 7.34 30.18 -19.16
C ALA A 83 5.95 29.53 -19.13
N ALA A 84 4.92 30.33 -19.18
CA ALA A 84 3.55 29.84 -19.36
C ALA A 84 2.74 30.78 -20.26
N ARG A 85 1.97 30.19 -21.14
CA ARG A 85 0.98 30.87 -21.97
C ARG A 85 -0.32 30.10 -21.89
N VAL A 86 -1.38 30.76 -21.46
CA VAL A 86 -2.74 30.24 -21.50
C VAL A 86 -3.55 31.03 -22.51
N GLN A 87 -4.17 30.33 -23.46
CA GLN A 87 -4.98 30.94 -24.50
C GLN A 87 -6.39 30.36 -24.44
N GLY A 88 -7.39 31.22 -24.40
CA GLY A 88 -8.79 30.84 -24.59
C GLY A 88 -9.03 30.43 -26.05
N LEU A 89 -9.80 29.37 -26.25
CA LEU A 89 -10.15 28.82 -27.54
C LEU A 89 -11.68 28.76 -27.68
N ASN A 90 -12.19 28.84 -28.92
CA ASN A 90 -13.55 28.40 -29.18
C ASN A 90 -13.61 26.85 -29.25
N ALA A 91 -14.83 26.31 -29.18
CA ALA A 91 -15.03 24.86 -29.12
C ALA A 91 -14.52 24.13 -30.37
N ALA A 92 -14.75 24.70 -31.56
CA ALA A 92 -14.31 24.11 -32.82
C ALA A 92 -12.78 24.00 -32.91
N HIS A 93 -12.08 25.05 -32.52
CA HIS A 93 -10.62 25.07 -32.51
C HIS A 93 -10.06 24.11 -31.44
N GLY A 94 -10.67 24.07 -30.24
CA GLY A 94 -10.28 23.13 -29.20
C GLY A 94 -10.42 21.66 -29.63
N LEU A 95 -11.56 21.31 -30.23
CA LEU A 95 -11.80 19.97 -30.78
C LEU A 95 -10.86 19.62 -31.94
N ALA A 96 -10.60 20.56 -32.84
CA ALA A 96 -9.67 20.34 -33.95
C ALA A 96 -8.24 20.04 -33.46
N LEU A 97 -7.74 20.78 -32.49
CA LEU A 97 -6.41 20.53 -31.89
C LEU A 97 -6.34 19.19 -31.16
N GLN A 98 -7.39 18.81 -30.42
CA GLN A 98 -7.49 17.53 -29.80
C GLN A 98 -7.53 16.39 -30.83
N GLY A 99 -8.37 16.49 -31.83
CA GLY A 99 -8.51 15.50 -32.90
C GLY A 99 -7.22 15.31 -33.71
N LEU A 100 -6.52 16.39 -34.02
CA LEU A 100 -5.23 16.34 -34.72
C LEU A 100 -4.18 15.59 -33.89
N ARG A 101 -4.16 15.77 -32.56
CA ARG A 101 -3.25 15.01 -31.65
C ARG A 101 -3.62 13.54 -31.65
N VAL A 102 -4.90 13.18 -31.47
CA VAL A 102 -5.37 11.79 -31.47
C VAL A 102 -4.99 11.11 -32.79
N TRP A 103 -5.24 11.77 -33.93
CA TRP A 103 -4.90 11.21 -35.23
C TRP A 103 -3.40 10.99 -35.43
N ARG A 104 -2.56 11.95 -35.01
CA ARG A 104 -1.09 11.80 -35.08
C ARG A 104 -0.60 10.59 -34.26
N TYR A 105 -1.16 10.37 -33.05
CA TYR A 105 -0.81 9.22 -32.23
C TYR A 105 -1.36 7.92 -32.84
N PHE A 106 -2.60 7.90 -33.29
CA PHE A 106 -3.19 6.75 -33.95
C PHE A 106 -2.30 6.23 -35.10
N ARG A 107 -1.72 7.12 -35.87
CA ARG A 107 -0.82 6.73 -36.97
C ARG A 107 0.53 6.17 -36.54
N ARG A 108 1.01 6.50 -35.35
CA ARG A 108 2.31 6.09 -34.83
C ARG A 108 2.26 4.82 -34.00
N LEU A 109 1.11 4.50 -33.43
CA LEU A 109 0.92 3.34 -32.58
C LEU A 109 0.69 2.07 -33.41
N ASP A 110 1.18 0.94 -32.93
CA ASP A 110 0.88 -0.37 -33.48
C ASP A 110 -0.55 -0.83 -33.14
N ALA A 111 -0.99 -1.96 -33.71
CA ALA A 111 -2.33 -2.49 -33.52
C ALA A 111 -2.63 -2.86 -32.05
N ALA A 112 -1.66 -3.42 -31.33
CA ALA A 112 -1.81 -3.82 -29.95
C ALA A 112 -1.94 -2.59 -29.03
N GLN A 113 -1.11 -1.58 -29.26
CA GLN A 113 -1.15 -0.31 -28.54
C GLN A 113 -2.47 0.43 -28.78
N ARG A 114 -2.98 0.46 -30.03
CA ARG A 114 -4.29 1.04 -30.36
C ARG A 114 -5.41 0.33 -29.62
N LYS A 115 -5.38 -1.01 -29.59
CA LYS A 115 -6.37 -1.83 -28.86
C LYS A 115 -6.33 -1.56 -27.35
N ARG A 116 -5.13 -1.51 -26.74
CA ARG A 116 -4.94 -1.18 -25.31
C ARG A 116 -5.54 0.17 -24.94
N LEU A 117 -5.36 1.17 -25.81
CA LEU A 117 -5.87 2.51 -25.59
C LEU A 117 -7.33 2.68 -26.01
N GLY A 118 -7.96 1.65 -26.58
CA GLY A 118 -9.30 1.74 -27.12
C GLY A 118 -9.41 2.76 -28.27
N LEU A 119 -8.32 2.98 -29.02
CA LEU A 119 -8.30 3.92 -30.15
C LEU A 119 -8.76 3.23 -31.42
N ARG A 120 -9.73 3.85 -32.10
CA ARG A 120 -10.24 3.45 -33.42
C ARG A 120 -9.95 4.53 -34.45
N ALA A 121 -10.03 4.22 -35.72
CA ALA A 121 -9.76 5.19 -36.80
C ALA A 121 -10.64 6.46 -36.71
N HIS A 122 -11.88 6.33 -36.24
CA HIS A 122 -12.81 7.44 -36.05
C HIS A 122 -12.69 8.16 -34.70
N SER A 123 -11.83 7.70 -33.78
CA SER A 123 -11.71 8.26 -32.43
C SER A 123 -11.30 9.75 -32.43
N ALA A 124 -10.65 10.21 -33.49
CA ALA A 124 -10.30 11.63 -33.64
C ALA A 124 -11.52 12.54 -33.90
N PHE A 125 -12.68 11.97 -34.29
CA PHE A 125 -13.86 12.71 -34.71
C PHE A 125 -15.09 12.44 -33.82
N LEU A 126 -15.32 11.18 -33.43
CA LEU A 126 -16.55 10.79 -32.73
C LEU A 126 -16.40 10.79 -31.21
N ASP A 127 -15.25 10.38 -30.69
CA ASP A 127 -14.95 10.34 -29.24
C ASP A 127 -13.67 11.11 -28.90
N THR A 128 -13.44 12.22 -29.61
CA THR A 128 -12.22 13.02 -29.58
C THR A 128 -11.73 13.32 -28.16
N GLN A 129 -12.63 13.72 -27.27
CA GLN A 129 -12.26 14.16 -25.93
C GLN A 129 -11.73 13.01 -25.06
N ALA A 130 -12.42 11.85 -25.08
CA ALA A 130 -12.01 10.68 -24.36
C ALA A 130 -10.71 10.07 -24.95
N ALA A 131 -10.60 10.02 -26.28
CA ALA A 131 -9.40 9.57 -26.96
C ALA A 131 -8.21 10.50 -26.68
N TYR A 132 -8.45 11.82 -26.67
CA TYR A 132 -7.43 12.81 -26.36
C TYR A 132 -6.87 12.64 -24.95
N GLN A 133 -7.73 12.42 -23.94
CA GLN A 133 -7.29 12.17 -22.57
C GLN A 133 -6.37 10.95 -22.49
N ARG A 134 -6.76 9.83 -23.13
CA ARG A 134 -5.95 8.60 -23.18
C ARG A 134 -4.59 8.83 -23.83
N VAL A 135 -4.55 9.55 -24.94
CA VAL A 135 -3.31 9.88 -25.65
C VAL A 135 -2.45 10.87 -24.85
N SER A 136 -3.06 11.84 -24.17
CA SER A 136 -2.33 12.80 -23.35
C SER A 136 -1.65 12.12 -22.15
N LEU A 137 -2.30 11.13 -21.53
CA LEU A 137 -1.70 10.32 -20.47
C LEU A 137 -0.43 9.56 -20.91
N LEU A 138 -0.33 9.17 -22.19
CA LEU A 138 0.90 8.55 -22.72
C LEU A 138 2.10 9.51 -22.74
N ARG A 139 1.86 10.81 -22.70
CA ARG A 139 2.90 11.85 -22.67
C ARG A 139 3.29 12.22 -21.25
N ALA A 140 2.44 11.88 -20.30
CA ALA A 140 2.73 12.11 -18.91
C ALA A 140 3.92 11.24 -18.53
N TYR A 141 5.00 11.87 -18.18
CA TYR A 141 5.98 11.21 -17.35
C TYR A 141 5.56 11.43 -15.91
N CYS A 142 4.98 10.40 -15.35
CA CYS A 142 4.91 10.24 -13.92
C CYS A 142 5.94 9.13 -13.63
N PRO A 143 7.15 9.46 -13.20
CA PRO A 143 8.02 8.41 -12.67
C PRO A 143 7.22 7.76 -11.55
N ALA A 144 7.10 6.44 -11.61
CA ALA A 144 6.63 5.73 -10.44
C ALA A 144 7.52 6.18 -9.28
N PRO A 145 6.97 6.64 -8.17
CA PRO A 145 7.78 7.00 -7.03
C PRO A 145 8.64 5.80 -6.68
N THR A 146 9.87 6.03 -6.30
CA THR A 146 10.69 4.98 -5.69
C THR A 146 9.95 4.47 -4.45
N TYR A 147 10.21 3.25 -4.06
CA TYR A 147 9.56 2.73 -2.86
C TYR A 147 9.86 3.61 -1.61
N ALA A 148 11.04 4.18 -1.52
CA ALA A 148 11.41 5.10 -0.44
C ALA A 148 10.54 6.36 -0.43
N GLU A 149 10.33 7.00 -1.58
CA GLU A 149 9.45 8.17 -1.72
C GLU A 149 7.98 7.83 -1.40
N TRP A 150 7.49 6.68 -1.90
CA TRP A 150 6.16 6.18 -1.59
C TRP A 150 5.99 5.94 -0.08
N ARG A 151 6.98 5.31 0.56
CA ARG A 151 6.96 5.11 2.02
C ARG A 151 6.91 6.42 2.77
N GLN A 152 7.77 7.38 2.42
CA GLN A 152 7.79 8.69 3.08
C GLN A 152 6.42 9.37 2.99
N HIS A 153 5.75 9.27 1.83
CA HIS A 153 4.40 9.77 1.67
C HIS A 153 3.40 9.03 2.56
N CYS A 154 3.40 7.70 2.54
CA CYS A 154 2.52 6.87 3.38
C CYS A 154 2.73 7.15 4.88
N HIS A 155 3.98 7.32 5.32
CA HIS A 155 4.29 7.71 6.69
C HIS A 155 3.64 9.05 7.08
N SER A 156 3.74 10.06 6.23
CA SER A 156 3.15 11.38 6.50
C SER A 156 1.62 11.31 6.55
N VAL A 157 1.01 10.57 5.63
CA VAL A 157 -0.46 10.37 5.59
C VAL A 157 -0.92 9.58 6.80
N ASN A 158 -0.25 8.47 7.12
CA ASN A 158 -0.62 7.63 8.26
C ASN A 158 -0.44 8.39 9.58
N GLY A 159 0.64 9.16 9.75
CA GLY A 159 0.84 10.00 10.92
C GLY A 159 -0.22 11.09 11.08
N HIS A 160 -0.72 11.66 9.99
CA HIS A 160 -1.84 12.60 10.01
C HIS A 160 -3.16 11.91 10.33
N SER A 161 -3.45 10.79 9.68
CA SER A 161 -4.65 9.99 9.90
C SER A 161 -4.72 9.47 11.33
N LEU A 162 -3.63 8.99 11.89
CA LEU A 162 -3.57 8.56 13.29
C LEU A 162 -3.88 9.68 14.27
N ARG A 163 -3.38 10.90 14.03
CA ARG A 163 -3.74 12.05 14.88
C ARG A 163 -5.22 12.40 14.81
N LEU A 164 -5.85 12.18 13.67
CA LEU A 164 -7.30 12.33 13.54
C LEU A 164 -8.04 11.17 14.23
N LEU A 165 -7.54 9.95 14.09
CA LEU A 165 -8.10 8.74 14.67
C LEU A 165 -7.93 8.68 16.20
N GLN A 166 -6.83 9.20 16.74
CA GLN A 166 -6.65 9.34 18.20
C GLN A 166 -7.74 10.20 18.87
N LYS A 167 -8.42 11.07 18.08
CA LYS A 167 -9.59 11.82 18.55
C LYS A 167 -10.91 11.05 18.45
N GLN A 168 -10.92 9.97 17.68
CA GLN A 168 -12.06 9.07 17.49
C GLN A 168 -11.74 7.74 18.17
N HIS A 169 -11.96 7.65 19.44
CA HIS A 169 -11.91 6.48 20.34
C HIS A 169 -11.30 5.17 19.79
N ILE A 170 -10.05 4.91 20.13
CA ILE A 170 -9.60 3.50 20.27
C ILE A 170 -10.52 2.89 21.33
N PRO A 171 -11.14 1.72 21.04
CA PRO A 171 -11.93 1.05 22.07
C PRO A 171 -11.10 0.91 23.33
N ALA A 172 -11.64 1.35 24.49
CA ALA A 172 -10.91 1.34 25.76
C ALA A 172 -10.53 -0.09 26.20
N ASP A 173 -11.22 -1.07 25.65
CA ASP A 173 -11.04 -2.50 25.85
C ASP A 173 -10.17 -3.19 24.80
N PHE A 174 -9.62 -2.45 23.83
CA PHE A 174 -8.69 -3.04 22.87
C PHE A 174 -7.40 -3.46 23.56
N GLN A 175 -7.13 -4.76 23.55
CA GLN A 175 -5.93 -5.36 24.09
C GLN A 175 -5.21 -6.17 23.02
N MET A 176 -3.89 -6.08 23.02
CA MET A 176 -3.03 -6.84 22.12
C MET A 176 -1.80 -7.35 22.88
N THR A 177 -1.44 -8.60 22.61
CA THR A 177 -0.18 -9.21 23.07
C THR A 177 0.58 -9.73 21.87
N VAL A 178 1.87 -9.48 21.78
CA VAL A 178 2.73 -10.00 20.71
C VAL A 178 3.62 -11.10 21.25
N VAL A 179 3.56 -12.26 20.61
CA VAL A 179 4.43 -13.41 20.84
C VAL A 179 5.52 -13.42 19.79
N VAL A 180 6.76 -13.35 20.20
CA VAL A 180 7.92 -13.43 19.32
C VAL A 180 8.51 -14.83 19.34
N ASP A 181 8.58 -15.44 18.16
CA ASP A 181 9.21 -16.74 17.98
C ASP A 181 10.71 -16.58 17.72
N ALA A 182 11.51 -16.99 18.68
CA ALA A 182 12.96 -16.97 18.59
C ALA A 182 13.56 -18.28 18.06
N GLN A 183 12.73 -19.31 17.77
CA GLN A 183 13.20 -20.64 17.34
C GLN A 183 13.43 -20.75 15.83
N GLY A 184 12.85 -19.84 15.04
CA GLY A 184 12.70 -20.00 13.59
C GLY A 184 13.97 -19.89 12.72
N GLY A 185 15.16 -19.67 13.30
CA GLY A 185 16.37 -19.38 12.53
C GLY A 185 17.48 -20.42 12.55
N GLY A 186 17.38 -21.50 13.35
CA GLY A 186 18.51 -22.45 13.54
C GLY A 186 19.74 -21.80 14.19
N GLU A 187 19.62 -20.55 14.63
CA GLU A 187 20.68 -19.76 15.24
C GLU A 187 20.78 -20.06 16.74
N SER A 188 21.98 -19.90 17.31
CA SER A 188 22.16 -20.03 18.75
C SER A 188 21.37 -18.96 19.50
N ALA A 189 20.94 -19.23 20.73
CA ALA A 189 20.18 -18.29 21.56
C ALA A 189 20.85 -16.90 21.66
N SER A 190 22.18 -16.83 21.60
CA SER A 190 22.95 -15.58 21.61
C SER A 190 22.75 -14.72 20.34
N GLN A 191 22.46 -15.33 19.20
CA GLN A 191 22.18 -14.63 17.93
C GLN A 191 20.72 -14.18 17.84
N ALA A 192 19.81 -14.91 18.48
CA ALA A 192 18.40 -14.57 18.50
C ALA A 192 18.09 -13.35 19.40
N LEU A 193 18.84 -13.13 20.49
CA LEU A 193 18.59 -12.04 21.42
C LEU A 193 18.54 -10.64 20.80
N PRO A 194 19.51 -10.21 19.96
CA PRO A 194 19.45 -8.88 19.32
C PRO A 194 18.23 -8.73 18.40
N LEU A 195 17.81 -9.80 17.72
CA LEU A 195 16.62 -9.80 16.87
C LEU A 195 15.33 -9.68 17.68
N VAL A 196 15.24 -10.41 18.81
CA VAL A 196 14.12 -10.31 19.76
C VAL A 196 14.01 -8.88 20.30
N GLU A 197 15.12 -8.27 20.71
CA GLU A 197 15.12 -6.90 21.23
C GLU A 197 14.70 -5.86 20.16
N LYS A 198 15.10 -6.07 18.91
CA LYS A 198 14.64 -5.23 17.79
C LYS A 198 13.12 -5.30 17.61
N THR A 199 12.55 -6.50 17.66
CA THR A 199 11.10 -6.69 17.61
C THR A 199 10.43 -6.07 18.83
N ARG A 200 10.97 -6.31 20.03
CA ARG A 200 10.47 -5.75 21.29
C ARG A 200 10.41 -4.23 21.26
N ALA A 201 11.46 -3.57 20.79
CA ALA A 201 11.49 -2.12 20.65
C ALA A 201 10.35 -1.62 19.77
N SER A 202 10.10 -2.25 18.61
CA SER A 202 9.02 -1.87 17.72
C SER A 202 7.62 -2.10 18.30
N VAL A 203 7.45 -3.09 19.17
CA VAL A 203 6.18 -3.34 19.89
C VAL A 203 5.98 -2.31 21.01
N ARG A 204 7.03 -1.95 21.74
CA ARG A 204 6.95 -0.93 22.80
C ARG A 204 6.61 0.46 22.26
N ASP A 205 7.09 0.79 21.06
CA ASP A 205 6.99 2.13 20.48
C ASP A 205 5.70 2.30 19.65
N GLN A 206 4.65 1.47 19.89
CA GLN A 206 3.37 1.59 19.22
C GLN A 206 2.63 2.87 19.59
N LEU A 207 2.25 3.65 18.57
CA LEU A 207 1.59 4.95 18.75
C LEU A 207 0.15 4.80 19.25
N GLY A 208 -0.15 5.52 20.33
CA GLY A 208 -1.51 5.58 20.87
C GLY A 208 -2.01 4.32 21.57
N MET A 209 -1.14 3.34 21.77
CA MET A 209 -1.47 2.04 22.38
C MET A 209 -0.56 1.77 23.58
N PRO A 210 -0.82 2.36 24.75
CA PRO A 210 -0.08 2.02 25.95
C PRO A 210 -0.40 0.57 26.36
N GLY A 211 0.64 -0.22 26.61
CA GLY A 211 0.46 -1.55 27.24
C GLY A 211 0.25 -2.73 26.29
N VAL A 212 0.81 -2.68 25.07
CA VAL A 212 0.91 -3.90 24.24
C VAL A 212 1.78 -4.93 24.97
N GLY A 213 1.19 -6.10 25.28
CA GLY A 213 1.89 -7.21 25.92
C GLY A 213 2.98 -7.77 25.00
N PHE A 214 4.05 -8.32 25.59
CA PHE A 214 5.16 -8.90 24.84
C PHE A 214 5.62 -10.20 25.52
N LEU A 215 5.63 -11.27 24.75
CA LEU A 215 6.06 -12.61 25.18
C LEU A 215 7.13 -13.13 24.20
N VAL A 216 8.02 -13.97 24.66
CA VAL A 216 9.05 -14.61 23.83
C VAL A 216 8.91 -16.12 23.93
N ARG A 217 8.94 -16.80 22.81
CA ARG A 217 8.98 -18.25 22.69
C ARG A 217 10.38 -18.65 22.21
N ASP A 218 11.23 -19.16 23.09
CA ASP A 218 12.64 -19.46 22.80
C ASP A 218 12.98 -20.96 22.74
N GLY A 219 12.00 -21.83 22.88
CA GLY A 219 12.19 -23.29 22.81
C GLY A 219 12.72 -23.95 24.09
N THR A 220 12.97 -23.16 25.12
CA THR A 220 13.21 -23.72 26.46
C THR A 220 11.90 -24.17 27.12
N ASN A 221 11.95 -24.79 28.30
CA ASN A 221 10.74 -25.19 29.06
C ASN A 221 9.80 -24.01 29.40
N GLU A 222 10.16 -22.77 29.01
CA GLU A 222 9.33 -21.57 29.10
C GLU A 222 8.17 -21.54 28.09
N GLY A 223 8.06 -22.51 27.19
CA GLY A 223 6.89 -22.66 26.31
C GLY A 223 5.57 -22.79 27.09
N ASP A 224 5.62 -23.25 28.31
CA ASP A 224 4.47 -23.32 29.23
C ASP A 224 4.04 -21.91 29.70
N HIS A 225 4.97 -20.96 29.90
CA HIS A 225 4.62 -19.59 30.29
C HIS A 225 3.87 -18.84 29.20
N VAL A 226 4.25 -18.99 27.91
CA VAL A 226 3.53 -18.39 26.79
C VAL A 226 2.13 -18.96 26.72
N ARG A 227 1.99 -20.27 26.83
CA ARG A 227 0.69 -20.95 26.82
C ARG A 227 -0.19 -20.51 27.99
N GLU A 228 0.35 -20.47 29.18
CA GLU A 228 -0.36 -20.03 30.38
C GLU A 228 -0.82 -18.57 30.25
N ALA A 229 0.09 -17.69 29.83
CA ALA A 229 -0.22 -16.28 29.61
C ALA A 229 -1.32 -16.10 28.58
N LEU A 230 -1.25 -16.79 27.42
CA LEU A 230 -2.26 -16.68 26.37
C LEU A 230 -3.61 -17.30 26.76
N ASN A 231 -3.60 -18.39 27.55
CA ASN A 231 -4.81 -18.98 28.09
C ASN A 231 -5.52 -18.08 29.12
N GLY A 232 -4.79 -17.20 29.79
CA GLY A 232 -5.34 -16.20 30.70
C GLY A 232 -5.96 -14.97 30.02
N LEU A 233 -5.78 -14.80 28.70
CA LEU A 233 -6.35 -13.67 27.97
C LEU A 233 -7.85 -13.85 27.72
N ALA A 234 -8.58 -12.72 27.67
CA ALA A 234 -9.96 -12.74 27.19
C ALA A 234 -10.02 -13.17 25.70
N ALA A 235 -11.00 -13.98 25.33
CA ALA A 235 -11.10 -14.60 24.00
C ALA A 235 -11.08 -13.60 22.84
N HIS A 236 -11.52 -12.36 23.08
CA HIS A 236 -11.54 -11.27 22.08
C HIS A 236 -10.21 -10.50 21.98
N THR A 237 -9.26 -10.73 22.87
CA THR A 237 -7.93 -10.11 22.82
C THR A 237 -7.19 -10.51 21.54
N TRP A 238 -6.50 -9.57 20.91
CA TRP A 238 -5.65 -9.87 19.75
C TRP A 238 -4.29 -10.39 20.21
N VAL A 239 -3.85 -11.46 19.61
CA VAL A 239 -2.51 -12.03 19.78
C VAL A 239 -1.77 -11.91 18.46
N GLY A 240 -0.70 -11.13 18.44
CA GLY A 240 0.22 -11.05 17.30
C GLY A 240 1.29 -12.13 17.43
N PHE A 241 1.57 -12.83 16.35
CA PHE A 241 2.69 -13.76 16.23
C PHE A 241 3.71 -13.18 15.28
N ALA A 242 4.97 -13.18 15.64
CA ALA A 242 6.04 -12.64 14.80
C ALA A 242 7.34 -13.43 14.99
N ALA A 243 8.08 -13.65 13.91
CA ALA A 243 9.45 -14.15 14.01
C ALA A 243 10.37 -13.07 14.62
N ALA A 244 11.43 -13.50 15.30
CA ALA A 244 12.44 -12.59 15.84
C ALA A 244 13.08 -11.76 14.71
N GLY A 245 13.23 -10.45 14.91
CA GLY A 245 13.77 -9.52 13.93
C GLY A 245 12.70 -8.80 13.08
N VAL A 246 11.45 -9.24 13.12
CA VAL A 246 10.32 -8.50 12.53
C VAL A 246 10.20 -7.15 13.24
N VAL A 247 10.04 -6.08 12.45
CA VAL A 247 9.85 -4.71 12.96
C VAL A 247 8.46 -4.24 12.57
N PHE A 248 7.62 -3.98 13.57
CA PHE A 248 6.29 -3.42 13.33
C PHE A 248 6.36 -1.92 13.04
N GLU A 249 5.47 -1.44 12.17
CA GLU A 249 5.26 -0.01 11.98
C GLU A 249 4.71 0.60 13.27
N PRO A 250 5.08 1.85 13.59
CA PRO A 250 4.64 2.49 14.84
C PRO A 250 3.12 2.58 15.02
N TRP A 251 2.37 2.47 13.93
CA TRP A 251 0.90 2.53 13.91
C TRP A 251 0.22 1.18 13.71
N ALA A 252 0.97 0.06 13.71
CA ALA A 252 0.40 -1.24 13.39
C ALA A 252 -0.76 -1.60 14.33
N ALA A 253 -0.60 -1.45 15.64
CA ALA A 253 -1.63 -1.74 16.62
C ALA A 253 -2.85 -0.81 16.47
N ALA A 254 -2.62 0.49 16.23
CA ALA A 254 -3.70 1.44 16.02
C ALA A 254 -4.49 1.13 14.74
N TRP A 255 -3.82 0.73 13.68
CA TRP A 255 -4.45 0.33 12.43
C TRP A 255 -5.36 -0.89 12.63
N LEU A 256 -4.87 -1.88 13.38
CA LEU A 256 -5.66 -3.05 13.76
C LEU A 256 -6.88 -2.69 14.63
N ALA A 257 -6.75 -1.71 15.50
CA ALA A 257 -7.83 -1.29 16.37
C ALA A 257 -8.96 -0.53 15.63
N PHE A 258 -8.64 0.10 14.51
CA PHE A 258 -9.58 0.96 13.76
C PHE A 258 -10.21 0.31 12.54
N ASP A 259 -9.67 -0.79 12.04
CA ASP A 259 -10.22 -1.43 10.87
C ASP A 259 -11.58 -2.04 11.19
N SER A 260 -12.63 -1.51 10.57
CA SER A 260 -14.00 -2.00 10.77
C SER A 260 -14.19 -3.46 10.34
N ALA A 261 -13.34 -3.96 9.45
CA ALA A 261 -13.32 -5.38 9.08
C ALA A 261 -12.88 -6.29 10.24
N LEU A 262 -12.24 -5.74 11.27
CA LEU A 262 -11.78 -6.49 12.44
C LEU A 262 -12.91 -7.07 13.29
N ASP A 263 -14.05 -6.44 13.31
CA ASP A 263 -15.20 -6.90 14.13
C ASP A 263 -15.69 -8.29 13.69
N GLN A 264 -15.44 -8.67 12.42
CA GLN A 264 -15.81 -9.99 11.88
C GLN A 264 -14.63 -10.94 11.75
N ALA A 265 -13.39 -10.43 11.67
CA ALA A 265 -12.20 -11.26 11.52
C ALA A 265 -11.77 -11.88 12.86
N SER A 266 -11.31 -13.11 12.78
CA SER A 266 -10.68 -13.82 13.92
C SER A 266 -9.20 -14.10 13.67
N LEU A 267 -8.75 -13.97 12.43
CA LEU A 267 -7.39 -14.15 11.97
C LEU A 267 -7.07 -13.09 10.91
N LEU A 268 -5.91 -12.44 11.02
CA LEU A 268 -5.50 -11.34 10.17
C LEU A 268 -4.05 -11.49 9.72
N TYR A 269 -3.77 -11.07 8.51
CA TYR A 269 -2.43 -10.80 8.01
C TYR A 269 -2.40 -9.46 7.28
N SER A 270 -1.20 -8.91 7.10
CA SER A 270 -1.02 -7.62 6.41
C SER A 270 0.11 -7.68 5.40
N ASP A 271 0.21 -6.65 4.59
CA ASP A 271 1.37 -6.42 3.73
C ASP A 271 2.64 -6.20 4.54
N HIS A 272 3.78 -6.42 3.91
CA HIS A 272 5.08 -6.21 4.53
C HIS A 272 6.13 -5.76 3.50
N ASP A 273 7.29 -5.38 4.00
CA ASP A 273 8.48 -5.12 3.20
C ASP A 273 9.72 -5.71 3.87
N ILE A 274 10.89 -5.43 3.32
CA ILE A 274 12.16 -5.94 3.83
C ILE A 274 13.01 -4.77 4.35
N THR A 275 13.55 -4.93 5.56
CA THR A 275 14.58 -4.02 6.10
C THR A 275 15.95 -4.58 5.79
N ARG A 276 16.77 -3.80 5.07
CA ARG A 276 18.18 -4.10 4.81
C ARG A 276 19.04 -3.86 6.05
N GLU A 277 20.29 -4.30 6.02
CA GLU A 277 21.26 -4.12 7.12
C GLU A 277 21.54 -2.64 7.41
N ASP A 278 21.52 -1.78 6.39
CA ASP A 278 21.70 -0.33 6.51
C ASP A 278 20.44 0.40 7.04
N GLY A 279 19.38 -0.36 7.37
CA GLY A 279 18.10 0.17 7.85
C GLY A 279 17.17 0.65 6.74
N THR A 280 17.59 0.64 5.47
CA THR A 280 16.71 0.99 4.36
C THR A 280 15.62 -0.05 4.16
N ARG A 281 14.45 0.40 3.73
CA ARG A 281 13.28 -0.45 3.46
C ARG A 281 13.13 -0.65 1.95
N ASP A 282 12.87 -1.89 1.57
CA ASP A 282 12.83 -2.30 0.15
C ASP A 282 11.86 -3.46 -0.07
N LYS A 283 11.61 -3.80 -1.33
CA LYS A 283 10.82 -4.97 -1.73
C LYS A 283 9.48 -5.08 -0.99
N PRO A 284 8.53 -4.17 -1.24
CA PRO A 284 7.19 -4.31 -0.69
C PRO A 284 6.48 -5.54 -1.26
N PHE A 285 5.79 -6.27 -0.40
CA PHE A 285 4.94 -7.40 -0.75
C PHE A 285 3.49 -7.02 -0.46
N PHE A 286 2.79 -6.59 -1.50
CA PHE A 286 1.35 -6.36 -1.46
C PHE A 286 0.65 -7.69 -1.68
N LYS A 287 -0.04 -8.16 -0.66
CA LYS A 287 -0.64 -9.48 -0.62
C LYS A 287 -2.04 -9.48 -1.21
N PRO A 288 -2.49 -10.60 -1.79
CA PRO A 288 -3.88 -10.75 -2.19
C PRO A 288 -4.78 -10.95 -0.95
N ASP A 289 -6.08 -10.79 -1.14
CA ASP A 289 -7.08 -11.28 -0.20
C ASP A 289 -6.95 -12.79 0.01
N TRP A 290 -7.57 -13.30 1.07
CA TRP A 290 -7.38 -14.69 1.49
C TRP A 290 -7.68 -15.70 0.37
N SER A 291 -6.68 -16.49 0.04
CA SER A 291 -6.75 -17.61 -0.88
C SER A 291 -6.03 -18.83 -0.28
N LEU A 292 -6.79 -19.85 0.07
CA LEU A 292 -6.24 -21.06 0.67
C LEU A 292 -5.21 -21.74 -0.25
N ASP A 293 -5.54 -21.90 -1.54
CA ASP A 293 -4.66 -22.56 -2.50
C ASP A 293 -3.32 -21.85 -2.64
N LEU A 294 -3.35 -20.52 -2.67
CA LEU A 294 -2.13 -19.73 -2.74
C LEU A 294 -1.35 -19.78 -1.43
N ALA A 295 -2.05 -19.73 -0.29
CA ALA A 295 -1.42 -19.77 1.03
C ALA A 295 -0.70 -21.10 1.27
N VAL A 296 -1.30 -22.21 0.89
CA VAL A 296 -0.72 -23.55 0.98
C VAL A 296 0.62 -23.64 0.24
N VAL A 297 0.70 -23.07 -0.96
CA VAL A 297 1.91 -23.21 -1.80
C VAL A 297 2.99 -22.19 -1.46
N THR A 298 2.62 -20.98 -1.04
CA THR A 298 3.57 -19.86 -0.92
C THR A 298 3.82 -19.42 0.51
N GLY A 299 2.88 -19.66 1.45
CA GLY A 299 2.94 -19.10 2.79
C GLY A 299 2.96 -17.56 2.81
N TYR A 300 2.27 -16.92 1.86
CA TYR A 300 2.32 -15.47 1.66
C TYR A 300 1.83 -14.64 2.85
N MET A 301 1.08 -15.24 3.80
CA MET A 301 0.69 -14.54 5.04
C MET A 301 1.92 -13.98 5.77
N GLY A 302 3.08 -14.63 5.63
CA GLY A 302 4.37 -14.14 6.10
C GLY A 302 4.69 -14.52 7.54
N GLN A 303 5.74 -13.87 8.05
CA GLN A 303 6.33 -14.15 9.38
C GLN A 303 5.66 -13.36 10.51
N ALA A 304 4.61 -12.58 10.21
CA ALA A 304 3.81 -11.91 11.22
C ALA A 304 2.33 -11.88 10.84
N PHE A 305 1.49 -12.19 11.80
CA PHE A 305 0.04 -12.21 11.69
C PHE A 305 -0.61 -12.07 13.07
N TRP A 306 -1.93 -11.91 13.08
CA TRP A 306 -2.69 -11.71 14.32
C TRP A 306 -3.89 -12.66 14.37
N MET A 307 -4.21 -13.18 15.55
CA MET A 307 -5.43 -13.96 15.78
C MET A 307 -6.08 -13.58 17.12
N ARG A 308 -7.38 -13.85 17.24
CA ARG A 308 -8.06 -13.73 18.52
C ARG A 308 -7.55 -14.80 19.49
N ALA A 309 -7.37 -14.44 20.78
CA ALA A 309 -6.92 -15.38 21.80
C ALA A 309 -7.82 -16.62 21.88
N GLY A 310 -9.14 -16.44 21.74
CA GLY A 310 -10.07 -17.56 21.70
C GLY A 310 -9.85 -18.54 20.56
N VAL A 311 -9.31 -18.12 19.42
CA VAL A 311 -8.91 -19.03 18.35
C VAL A 311 -7.72 -19.86 18.81
N TRP A 312 -6.67 -19.21 19.30
CA TRP A 312 -5.46 -19.88 19.76
C TRP A 312 -5.73 -20.87 20.92
N GLN A 313 -6.58 -20.46 21.89
CA GLN A 313 -6.95 -21.28 23.04
C GLN A 313 -7.65 -22.60 22.66
N ASN A 314 -8.35 -22.61 21.52
CA ASN A 314 -9.06 -23.79 21.01
C ASN A 314 -8.21 -24.66 20.06
N LEU A 315 -6.98 -24.26 19.74
CA LEU A 315 -6.08 -25.10 18.94
C LEU A 315 -5.43 -26.20 19.80
N PRO A 316 -5.13 -27.36 19.22
CA PRO A 316 -4.38 -28.42 19.90
C PRO A 316 -3.01 -27.92 20.36
N PRO A 317 -2.51 -28.41 21.51
CA PRO A 317 -1.22 -27.98 22.08
C PRO A 317 -0.04 -28.12 21.10
N GLU A 318 -0.02 -29.16 20.28
CA GLU A 318 1.00 -29.39 19.26
C GLU A 318 0.97 -28.33 18.16
N ILE A 319 -0.21 -27.81 17.84
CA ILE A 319 -0.37 -26.70 16.87
C ILE A 319 0.01 -25.36 17.49
N GLN A 320 -0.29 -25.17 18.76
CA GLN A 320 0.13 -23.96 19.50
C GLN A 320 1.66 -23.82 19.54
N ALA A 321 2.38 -24.94 19.54
CA ALA A 321 3.85 -24.99 19.52
C ALA A 321 4.47 -25.03 18.10
N ALA A 322 3.66 -25.12 17.06
CA ALA A 322 4.11 -25.28 15.68
C ALA A 322 4.70 -23.98 15.08
N SER A 323 5.26 -24.10 13.87
CA SER A 323 5.75 -22.97 13.10
C SER A 323 4.66 -21.95 12.80
N ALA A 324 5.06 -20.72 12.46
CA ALA A 324 4.12 -19.65 12.08
C ALA A 324 3.19 -20.07 10.93
N TYR A 325 3.73 -20.82 9.95
CA TYR A 325 2.93 -21.35 8.85
C TYR A 325 1.86 -22.32 9.32
N THR A 326 2.28 -23.36 10.05
CA THR A 326 1.36 -24.42 10.53
C THR A 326 0.31 -23.83 11.47
N LEU A 327 0.72 -22.97 12.40
CA LEU A 327 -0.17 -22.27 13.31
C LEU A 327 -1.24 -21.46 12.55
N PHE A 328 -0.82 -20.65 11.56
CA PHE A 328 -1.74 -19.85 10.76
C PHE A 328 -2.72 -20.72 9.97
N MET A 329 -2.22 -21.76 9.29
CA MET A 329 -3.05 -22.62 8.44
C MET A 329 -4.11 -23.38 9.24
N HIS A 330 -3.75 -23.89 10.42
CA HIS A 330 -4.71 -24.55 11.33
C HIS A 330 -5.72 -23.56 11.91
N ALA A 331 -5.28 -22.36 12.27
CA ALA A 331 -6.19 -21.31 12.72
C ALA A 331 -7.16 -20.91 11.60
N ALA A 332 -6.67 -20.72 10.37
CA ALA A 332 -7.50 -20.38 9.21
C ALA A 332 -8.56 -21.46 8.90
N HIS A 333 -8.17 -22.74 9.02
CA HIS A 333 -9.10 -23.85 8.88
C HIS A 333 -10.17 -23.83 9.99
N ALA A 334 -9.76 -23.62 11.23
CA ALA A 334 -10.65 -23.63 12.39
C ALA A 334 -11.69 -22.49 12.35
N VAL A 335 -11.29 -21.29 11.91
CA VAL A 335 -12.20 -20.13 11.86
C VAL A 335 -13.05 -20.07 10.59
N GLY A 336 -12.61 -20.72 9.51
CA GLY A 336 -13.23 -20.63 8.18
C GLY A 336 -12.85 -19.37 7.41
N LYS A 337 -12.95 -19.45 6.08
CA LYS A 337 -12.46 -18.41 5.16
C LYS A 337 -13.02 -17.01 5.40
N GLU A 338 -14.27 -16.92 5.85
CA GLU A 338 -14.99 -15.66 6.06
C GLU A 338 -14.45 -14.86 7.26
N LYS A 339 -13.66 -15.51 8.12
CA LYS A 339 -13.06 -14.88 9.30
C LYS A 339 -11.55 -14.66 9.18
N VAL A 340 -10.99 -14.92 7.99
CA VAL A 340 -9.61 -14.59 7.65
C VAL A 340 -9.60 -13.28 6.89
N GLY A 341 -9.02 -12.25 7.47
CA GLY A 341 -8.97 -10.91 6.89
C GLY A 341 -7.57 -10.52 6.43
N HIS A 342 -7.50 -9.66 5.42
CA HIS A 342 -6.30 -9.01 4.93
C HIS A 342 -6.35 -7.52 5.23
N VAL A 343 -5.32 -7.00 5.88
CA VAL A 343 -5.13 -5.57 6.05
C VAL A 343 -4.21 -5.07 4.93
N PRO A 344 -4.73 -4.32 3.93
CA PRO A 344 -3.95 -3.89 2.76
C PRO A 344 -3.04 -2.70 3.10
N ALA A 345 -2.19 -2.88 4.09
CA ALA A 345 -1.22 -1.89 4.56
C ALA A 345 0.05 -2.59 5.01
N ILE A 346 1.20 -1.96 4.78
CA ILE A 346 2.48 -2.44 5.30
C ILE A 346 2.51 -2.14 6.80
N LEU A 347 2.30 -3.17 7.61
CA LEU A 347 2.29 -3.05 9.06
C LEU A 347 3.57 -3.60 9.72
N TRP A 348 4.40 -4.30 8.98
CA TRP A 348 5.66 -4.83 9.50
C TRP A 348 6.71 -5.01 8.40
N SER A 349 7.95 -5.18 8.81
CA SER A 349 9.11 -5.44 7.95
C SER A 349 9.87 -6.66 8.43
N ALA A 350 10.26 -7.52 7.49
CA ALA A 350 11.18 -8.61 7.76
C ALA A 350 12.64 -8.17 7.61
N PRO A 351 13.60 -8.69 8.39
CA PRO A 351 15.00 -8.51 8.12
C PRO A 351 15.40 -9.18 6.79
N ALA A 352 16.38 -8.62 6.08
CA ALA A 352 16.82 -9.15 4.78
C ALA A 352 17.29 -10.61 4.84
N ALA A 353 17.81 -11.06 5.99
CA ALA A 353 18.20 -12.44 6.21
C ALA A 353 17.03 -13.44 6.11
N MET A 354 15.78 -12.99 6.29
CA MET A 354 14.57 -13.82 6.10
C MET A 354 14.14 -13.92 4.62
N GLY A 355 14.90 -13.41 3.68
CA GLY A 355 14.58 -13.46 2.25
C GLY A 355 13.38 -12.59 1.89
N ASP A 356 12.30 -13.22 1.40
CA ASP A 356 11.06 -12.52 1.02
C ASP A 356 10.08 -12.31 2.19
N GLY A 357 10.43 -12.79 3.38
CA GLY A 357 9.58 -12.72 4.58
C GLY A 357 8.36 -13.64 4.53
N TYR A 358 8.25 -14.54 3.57
CA TYR A 358 7.18 -15.53 3.53
C TYR A 358 7.44 -16.65 4.54
N ALA A 359 6.37 -17.13 5.15
CA ALA A 359 6.40 -18.31 6.01
C ALA A 359 6.33 -19.58 5.15
N ARG A 360 7.42 -19.89 4.46
CA ARG A 360 7.44 -21.04 3.55
C ARG A 360 7.26 -22.34 4.31
N PRO A 361 6.30 -23.18 3.87
CA PRO A 361 6.09 -24.47 4.51
C PRO A 361 7.30 -25.38 4.26
N LEU A 362 7.69 -26.12 5.28
CA LEU A 362 8.53 -27.28 5.07
C LEU A 362 7.70 -28.38 4.40
N ARG A 363 8.34 -29.28 3.65
CA ARG A 363 7.63 -30.32 2.88
C ARG A 363 6.65 -31.11 3.75
N HIS A 364 7.06 -31.52 4.95
CA HIS A 364 6.21 -32.26 5.86
C HIS A 364 5.02 -31.43 6.40
N GLU A 365 5.19 -30.13 6.58
CA GLU A 365 4.11 -29.21 6.99
C GLU A 365 3.06 -29.07 5.86
N LEU A 366 3.52 -29.00 4.61
CA LEU A 366 2.65 -28.97 3.46
C LEU A 366 1.85 -30.27 3.32
N GLU A 367 2.52 -31.42 3.48
CA GLU A 367 1.88 -32.74 3.46
C GLU A 367 0.83 -32.88 4.58
N ASN A 368 1.12 -32.36 5.77
CA ASN A 368 0.18 -32.32 6.90
C ASN A 368 -1.01 -31.41 6.63
N ALA A 369 -0.77 -30.21 6.16
CA ALA A 369 -1.82 -29.23 5.85
C ALA A 369 -2.77 -29.71 4.74
N LEU A 370 -2.27 -30.50 3.79
CA LEU A 370 -3.07 -31.10 2.72
C LEU A 370 -3.74 -32.40 3.09
N GLY A 371 -3.54 -32.93 4.32
CA GLY A 371 -4.08 -34.19 4.76
C GLY A 371 -3.50 -35.39 3.95
N LEU A 372 -2.30 -35.23 3.40
CA LEU A 372 -1.65 -36.23 2.54
C LEU A 372 -0.87 -37.28 3.34
N GLN A 373 -0.90 -37.24 4.66
CA GLN A 373 -0.30 -38.27 5.51
C GLN A 373 -0.89 -39.64 5.21
N GLY A 374 -0.08 -40.52 4.63
CA GLY A 374 -0.44 -41.90 4.35
C GLY A 374 -0.91 -42.21 2.92
N ARG A 375 -1.02 -41.22 2.04
CA ARG A 375 -1.18 -41.47 0.61
C ARG A 375 0.18 -41.31 -0.08
N GLY A 376 0.89 -42.43 -0.27
CA GLY A 376 2.11 -42.47 -1.05
C GLY A 376 1.88 -42.07 -2.52
N ALA A 377 1.56 -40.82 -2.74
CA ALA A 377 1.49 -40.22 -4.05
C ALA A 377 2.87 -39.59 -4.31
N ALA A 378 3.64 -40.21 -5.17
CA ALA A 378 4.83 -39.64 -5.76
C ALA A 378 4.44 -38.32 -6.43
N VAL A 379 4.84 -37.21 -5.84
CA VAL A 379 4.93 -35.94 -6.57
C VAL A 379 6.27 -35.97 -7.26
N GLN A 380 6.26 -36.22 -8.56
CA GLN A 380 7.41 -36.06 -9.44
C GLN A 380 7.65 -34.58 -9.70
#